data_4d200601802f505768974bf732b56eb1
#
_entry.id   4d200601802f505768974bf732b56eb1
#
_cell.length_a   1.000
_cell.length_b   1.000
_cell.length_c   1.000
_cell.angle_alpha   90.00
_cell.angle_beta   90.00
_cell.angle_gamma   90.00
#
_symmetry.space_group_name_H-M   'P 1'
#
loop_
_entity.id
_entity.type
_entity.pdbx_description
1 polymer ?
#
loop_
_entity_poly.entity_id
_entity_poly.type
_entity_poly.pdbx_seq_one_letter_code
_entity_poly.pdbx_strand_id
1 'polypeptide(L)'
;MQKRILVVTQHFWPENFRINDMVAGFVQDGVAVDVLCGLPNYPKGEWFDGYSENGPWEQTYQGAGVYRAKEIPRKGNTGLRIFLNYVSWPWYAAKELHRLPGGYDAVFCFNTSPVLMCWPALRYAQKHKIPFTNYVLDIWPENLYSVLPVKNRFLRWVAQTVSDSLYKRADRLIAMSVPLQKRLCERTGKPTDAVAVIPQECEDFYAIPQEDAELRQRFGGRFNLVFTGTLTPAQSLDKVLRAVVKARKSGASTLHLLLEGDGMSRAGLQELAAELNDADAVTFYGSVPAQEVPKFTALADALLISLADTPDLGMTIPGKLASYMAAGKPVVAAMNGAGAEAVQQSGGGLVSAACDEDALAENLLSLCAMPLPEREVMGQKAKAYYEKHYRRAELLRRLETFILQGK
;
A
#
# COMPACT_ATOMS: atom_id res chain seq x y z
N MET A 1 26.27 20.29 8.50
CA MET A 1 25.63 19.55 9.61
C MET A 1 24.78 18.44 9.01
N GLN A 2 24.74 17.27 9.66
CA GLN A 2 23.89 16.17 9.26
C GLN A 2 22.43 16.59 9.38
N LYS A 3 21.64 16.37 8.33
CA LYS A 3 20.20 16.63 8.36
C LYS A 3 19.48 15.65 9.25
N ARG A 4 18.41 16.10 9.90
CA ARG A 4 17.63 15.27 10.82
C ARG A 4 16.12 15.38 10.54
N ILE A 5 15.44 14.24 10.40
CA ILE A 5 14.02 14.15 10.10
C ILE A 5 13.28 13.44 11.24
N LEU A 6 12.16 14.02 11.69
CA LEU A 6 11.17 13.31 12.50
C LEU A 6 10.13 12.67 11.57
N VAL A 7 10.08 11.34 11.55
CA VAL A 7 9.05 10.58 10.88
C VAL A 7 7.91 10.28 11.86
N VAL A 8 6.68 10.53 11.45
CA VAL A 8 5.48 10.25 12.27
C VAL A 8 4.55 9.34 11.48
N THR A 9 4.26 8.17 12.02
CA THR A 9 3.34 7.20 11.43
C THR A 9 2.77 6.31 12.52
N GLN A 10 1.53 5.86 12.41
CA GLN A 10 0.97 4.94 13.41
C GLN A 10 1.60 3.56 13.28
N HIS A 11 1.79 3.07 12.05
CA HIS A 11 2.30 1.75 11.74
C HIS A 11 3.76 1.79 11.32
N PHE A 12 4.58 1.01 11.99
CA PHE A 12 6.01 0.89 11.74
C PHE A 12 6.53 -0.49 12.15
N TRP A 13 7.77 -0.80 11.75
CA TRP A 13 8.44 -2.06 12.12
C TRP A 13 8.10 -2.52 13.55
N PRO A 14 7.83 -3.82 13.78
CA PRO A 14 7.93 -4.97 12.87
C PRO A 14 6.71 -5.19 11.95
N GLU A 15 5.71 -4.30 11.96
CA GLU A 15 4.64 -4.34 10.97
C GLU A 15 5.20 -4.07 9.56
N ASN A 16 4.71 -4.80 8.56
CA ASN A 16 5.22 -4.71 7.19
C ASN A 16 4.60 -3.54 6.41
N PHE A 17 5.22 -2.37 6.52
CA PHE A 17 4.85 -1.15 5.80
C PHE A 17 6.03 -0.57 5.04
N ARG A 18 5.82 0.04 3.89
CA ARG A 18 6.85 0.68 3.05
C ARG A 18 7.68 1.73 3.78
N ILE A 19 7.10 2.39 4.77
CA ILE A 19 7.83 3.37 5.58
C ILE A 19 9.06 2.78 6.28
N ASN A 20 9.08 1.48 6.53
CA ASN A 20 10.25 0.82 7.12
C ASN A 20 11.45 0.93 6.17
N ASP A 21 11.24 0.63 4.89
CA ASP A 21 12.26 0.72 3.86
C ASP A 21 12.67 2.17 3.58
N MET A 22 11.71 3.11 3.54
CA MET A 22 11.99 4.54 3.39
C MET A 22 12.89 5.06 4.51
N VAL A 23 12.60 4.71 5.76
CA VAL A 23 13.42 5.10 6.92
C VAL A 23 14.82 4.52 6.83
N ALA A 24 14.94 3.24 6.47
CA ALA A 24 16.25 2.60 6.27
C ALA A 24 17.05 3.30 5.15
N GLY A 25 16.37 3.67 4.05
CA GLY A 25 16.97 4.41 2.95
C GLY A 25 17.48 5.79 3.37
N PHE A 26 16.69 6.59 4.07
CA PHE A 26 17.14 7.90 4.58
C PHE A 26 18.37 7.78 5.50
N VAL A 27 18.40 6.77 6.36
CA VAL A 27 19.58 6.52 7.22
C VAL A 27 20.81 6.14 6.38
N GLN A 28 20.64 5.29 5.36
CA GLN A 28 21.71 4.91 4.43
C GLN A 28 22.27 6.13 3.65
N ASP A 29 21.40 7.08 3.30
CA ASP A 29 21.78 8.34 2.64
C ASP A 29 22.38 9.38 3.61
N GLY A 30 22.56 9.01 4.87
CA GLY A 30 23.25 9.82 5.88
C GLY A 30 22.36 10.80 6.63
N VAL A 31 21.03 10.68 6.51
CA VAL A 31 20.07 11.50 7.28
C VAL A 31 19.87 10.85 8.66
N ALA A 32 19.92 11.64 9.72
CA ALA A 32 19.52 11.18 11.04
C ALA A 32 17.99 11.11 11.11
N VAL A 33 17.43 9.97 11.51
CA VAL A 33 16.00 9.74 11.54
C VAL A 33 15.55 9.27 12.91
N ASP A 34 14.49 9.90 13.42
CA ASP A 34 13.72 9.37 14.55
C ASP A 34 12.27 9.13 14.10
N VAL A 35 11.68 8.04 14.56
CA VAL A 35 10.32 7.61 14.21
C VAL A 35 9.44 7.64 15.44
N LEU A 36 8.34 8.40 15.39
CA LEU A 36 7.26 8.33 16.37
C LEU A 36 6.14 7.45 15.80
N CYS A 37 5.89 6.30 16.45
CA CYS A 37 4.92 5.32 15.95
C CYS A 37 4.08 4.69 17.06
N GLY A 38 3.19 3.78 16.70
CA GLY A 38 2.40 2.96 17.62
C GLY A 38 3.12 1.69 18.08
N LEU A 39 2.45 0.95 18.97
CA LEU A 39 2.81 -0.42 19.29
C LEU A 39 2.28 -1.34 18.18
N PRO A 40 3.08 -2.31 17.68
CA PRO A 40 2.69 -3.13 16.55
C PRO A 40 1.54 -4.09 16.88
N ASN A 41 0.45 -3.97 16.13
CA ASN A 41 -0.76 -4.80 16.30
C ASN A 41 -1.53 -5.07 15.00
N TYR A 42 -1.12 -4.47 13.89
CA TYR A 42 -1.78 -4.62 12.60
C TYR A 42 -1.27 -5.87 11.85
N PRO A 43 -2.12 -6.68 11.18
CA PRO A 43 -3.55 -6.44 10.93
C PRO A 43 -4.50 -7.10 11.95
N LYS A 44 -4.03 -8.00 12.80
CA LYS A 44 -4.87 -8.85 13.65
C LYS A 44 -5.45 -8.13 14.88
N GLY A 45 -4.88 -6.99 15.26
CA GLY A 45 -5.24 -6.26 16.48
C GLY A 45 -4.70 -6.93 17.75
N GLU A 46 -3.70 -7.78 17.61
CA GLU A 46 -2.97 -8.45 18.67
C GLU A 46 -1.52 -7.97 18.67
N TRP A 47 -0.91 -7.90 19.85
CA TRP A 47 0.48 -7.47 19.94
C TRP A 47 1.40 -8.50 19.28
N PHE A 48 2.42 -8.02 18.58
CA PHE A 48 3.49 -8.86 18.07
C PHE A 48 4.31 -9.45 19.21
N ASP A 49 5.03 -10.55 18.94
CA ASP A 49 5.93 -11.16 19.92
C ASP A 49 6.95 -10.16 20.42
N GLY A 50 7.12 -10.11 21.75
CA GLY A 50 7.99 -9.13 22.42
C GLY A 50 7.38 -7.75 22.66
N TYR A 51 6.08 -7.55 22.31
CA TYR A 51 5.34 -6.31 22.56
C TYR A 51 4.13 -6.53 23.46
N SER A 52 3.79 -5.51 24.21
CA SER A 52 2.61 -5.48 25.10
C SER A 52 2.13 -4.06 25.29
N GLU A 53 1.06 -3.88 26.07
CA GLU A 53 0.59 -2.55 26.49
C GLU A 53 1.62 -1.76 27.36
N ASN A 54 2.67 -2.42 27.79
CA ASN A 54 3.76 -1.86 28.61
C ASN A 54 5.05 -1.59 27.80
N GLY A 55 5.01 -1.66 26.51
CA GLY A 55 6.15 -1.37 25.62
C GLY A 55 6.67 -2.60 24.87
N PRO A 56 7.88 -2.52 24.36
CA PRO A 56 8.93 -1.50 24.57
C PRO A 56 8.59 -0.13 23.96
N TRP A 57 8.99 0.94 24.64
CA TRP A 57 8.67 2.32 24.25
C TRP A 57 9.76 2.98 23.41
N GLU A 58 10.99 2.52 23.52
CA GLU A 58 12.15 3.01 22.76
C GLU A 58 12.94 1.84 22.21
N GLN A 59 13.31 1.94 20.95
CA GLN A 59 14.07 0.92 20.21
C GLN A 59 14.92 1.59 19.15
N THR A 60 15.69 0.80 18.42
CA THR A 60 16.40 1.23 17.21
C THR A 60 16.00 0.33 16.04
N TYR A 61 15.90 0.91 14.84
CA TYR A 61 15.65 0.20 13.62
C TYR A 61 16.59 0.72 12.53
N GLN A 62 17.50 -0.12 12.03
CA GLN A 62 18.44 0.22 10.94
C GLN A 62 19.18 1.56 11.16
N GLY A 63 19.49 1.90 12.41
CA GLY A 63 20.16 3.15 12.78
C GLY A 63 19.21 4.33 13.10
N ALA A 64 17.91 4.19 12.85
CA ALA A 64 16.91 5.18 13.28
C ALA A 64 16.48 4.95 14.74
N GLY A 65 16.26 6.02 15.50
CA GLY A 65 15.60 5.96 16.80
C GLY A 65 14.10 5.71 16.64
N VAL A 66 13.53 4.80 17.42
CA VAL A 66 12.10 4.47 17.38
C VAL A 66 11.45 4.78 18.73
N TYR A 67 10.52 5.71 18.74
CA TYR A 67 9.75 6.15 19.90
C TYR A 67 8.29 5.73 19.72
N ARG A 68 7.77 4.93 20.65
CA ARG A 68 6.43 4.40 20.56
C ARG A 68 5.47 5.11 21.49
N ALA A 69 4.25 5.28 21.02
CA ALA A 69 3.15 5.78 21.80
C ALA A 69 2.09 4.68 22.01
N LYS A 70 1.38 4.75 23.12
CA LYS A 70 0.27 3.85 23.44
C LYS A 70 -0.87 4.01 22.45
N GLU A 71 -1.61 2.92 22.24
CA GLU A 71 -2.84 2.92 21.46
C GLU A 71 -3.81 1.85 21.95
N ILE A 72 -5.07 1.96 21.58
CA ILE A 72 -6.06 0.91 21.80
C ILE A 72 -6.00 -0.03 20.59
N PRO A 73 -5.65 -1.32 20.76
CA PRO A 73 -5.52 -2.25 19.66
C PRO A 73 -6.87 -2.56 19.01
N ARG A 74 -6.85 -2.91 17.71
CA ARG A 74 -8.04 -3.23 16.90
C ARG A 74 -8.63 -4.61 17.20
N LYS A 75 -8.44 -5.18 18.36
CA LYS A 75 -8.83 -6.55 18.71
C LYS A 75 -10.24 -6.91 18.21
N GLY A 76 -10.33 -7.95 17.38
CA GLY A 76 -11.57 -8.41 16.75
C GLY A 76 -12.06 -7.52 15.58
N ASN A 77 -11.31 -6.49 15.16
CA ASN A 77 -11.60 -5.61 14.01
C ASN A 77 -13.06 -5.08 13.96
N THR A 78 -13.71 -4.87 15.12
CA THR A 78 -15.03 -4.23 15.16
C THR A 78 -14.95 -2.75 14.86
N GLY A 79 -15.99 -2.16 14.25
CA GLY A 79 -16.01 -0.75 13.90
C GLY A 79 -15.69 0.20 15.08
N LEU A 80 -16.18 -0.11 16.30
CA LEU A 80 -15.85 0.64 17.49
C LEU A 80 -14.37 0.54 17.88
N ARG A 81 -13.78 -0.65 17.79
CA ARG A 81 -12.36 -0.86 18.10
C ARG A 81 -11.45 -0.16 17.09
N ILE A 82 -11.81 -0.22 15.81
CA ILE A 82 -11.12 0.53 14.76
C ILE A 82 -11.19 2.02 15.03
N PHE A 83 -12.36 2.57 15.36
CA PHE A 83 -12.53 3.98 15.68
C PHE A 83 -11.70 4.39 16.92
N LEU A 84 -11.74 3.60 17.99
CA LEU A 84 -10.94 3.87 19.20
C LEU A 84 -9.43 3.82 18.91
N ASN A 85 -8.98 2.89 18.07
CA ASN A 85 -7.60 2.84 17.61
C ASN A 85 -7.21 4.14 16.89
N TYR A 86 -8.06 4.60 15.96
CA TYR A 86 -7.85 5.79 15.13
C TYR A 86 -7.73 7.10 15.92
N VAL A 87 -8.43 7.20 17.06
CA VAL A 87 -8.38 8.42 17.87
C VAL A 87 -7.42 8.33 19.04
N SER A 88 -7.16 7.13 19.57
CA SER A 88 -6.31 6.95 20.75
C SER A 88 -4.84 7.19 20.44
N TRP A 89 -4.33 6.61 19.33
CA TRP A 89 -2.91 6.77 19.00
C TRP A 89 -2.49 8.23 18.82
N PRO A 90 -3.14 9.06 17.98
CA PRO A 90 -2.74 10.46 17.83
C PRO A 90 -2.72 11.23 19.15
N TRP A 91 -3.68 10.93 20.03
CA TRP A 91 -3.75 11.55 21.36
C TRP A 91 -2.55 11.16 22.24
N TYR A 92 -2.22 9.89 22.33
CA TYR A 92 -1.05 9.44 23.09
C TYR A 92 0.26 9.89 22.45
N ALA A 93 0.38 9.78 21.13
CA ALA A 93 1.55 10.24 20.39
C ALA A 93 1.84 11.75 20.63
N ALA A 94 0.79 12.57 20.65
CA ALA A 94 0.94 14.00 20.99
C ALA A 94 1.44 14.27 22.41
N LYS A 95 1.20 13.36 23.36
CA LYS A 95 1.74 13.45 24.73
C LYS A 95 3.22 13.04 24.77
N GLU A 96 3.64 12.09 23.93
CA GLU A 96 5.01 11.56 23.90
C GLU A 96 6.02 12.47 23.16
N LEU A 97 5.56 13.54 22.51
CA LEU A 97 6.42 14.48 21.78
C LEU A 97 7.57 15.08 22.61
N HIS A 98 7.43 15.12 23.94
CA HIS A 98 8.46 15.62 24.84
C HIS A 98 9.65 14.67 25.01
N ARG A 99 9.47 13.38 24.68
CA ARG A 99 10.53 12.36 24.77
C ARG A 99 11.48 12.38 23.58
N LEU A 100 11.07 13.06 22.50
CA LEU A 100 11.87 13.13 21.28
C LEU A 100 13.14 13.97 21.51
N PRO A 101 14.30 13.54 20.96
CA PRO A 101 15.58 14.25 21.16
C PRO A 101 15.57 15.70 20.67
N GLY A 102 14.75 16.02 19.68
CA GLY A 102 14.69 17.37 19.09
C GLY A 102 15.77 17.64 18.04
N GLY A 103 15.87 18.93 17.64
CA GLY A 103 16.87 19.33 16.64
C GLY A 103 16.56 18.85 15.21
N TYR A 104 15.30 18.62 14.86
CA TYR A 104 14.89 18.20 13.52
C TYR A 104 14.83 19.39 12.55
N ASP A 105 15.29 19.15 11.31
CA ASP A 105 15.17 20.10 10.20
C ASP A 105 13.76 20.07 9.58
N ALA A 106 13.09 18.91 9.61
CA ALA A 106 11.74 18.70 9.06
C ALA A 106 10.97 17.63 9.80
N VAL A 107 9.63 17.68 9.68
CA VAL A 107 8.70 16.62 10.09
C VAL A 107 8.07 16.00 8.86
N PHE A 108 8.09 14.70 8.79
CA PHE A 108 7.48 13.89 7.73
C PHE A 108 6.43 12.97 8.31
N CYS A 109 5.19 13.02 7.82
CA CYS A 109 4.15 12.07 8.17
C CYS A 109 3.87 11.13 7.01
N PHE A 110 4.05 9.83 7.24
CA PHE A 110 3.62 8.79 6.33
C PHE A 110 2.17 8.43 6.67
N ASN A 111 1.24 9.09 5.98
CA ASN A 111 -0.16 9.10 6.34
C ASN A 111 -0.95 8.05 5.55
N THR A 112 -1.07 6.86 6.14
CA THR A 112 -1.95 5.79 5.66
C THR A 112 -3.39 6.09 6.09
N SER A 113 -3.86 5.46 7.15
CA SER A 113 -5.19 5.64 7.71
C SER A 113 -5.12 5.48 9.23
N PRO A 114 -5.66 6.40 10.00
CA PRO A 114 -6.51 7.56 9.70
C PRO A 114 -5.73 8.86 9.44
N VAL A 115 -6.40 9.87 8.83
CA VAL A 115 -5.79 11.21 8.65
C VAL A 115 -5.34 11.85 9.97
N LEU A 116 -5.98 11.48 11.08
CA LEU A 116 -5.65 11.99 12.41
C LEU A 116 -4.20 11.67 12.83
N MET A 117 -3.55 10.67 12.22
CA MET A 117 -2.16 10.34 12.53
C MET A 117 -1.18 11.49 12.22
N CYS A 118 -1.54 12.41 11.32
CA CYS A 118 -0.70 13.58 11.06
C CYS A 118 -0.79 14.68 12.13
N TRP A 119 -1.74 14.60 13.07
CA TRP A 119 -1.92 15.64 14.08
C TRP A 119 -0.72 15.80 15.04
N PRO A 120 -0.09 14.73 15.59
CA PRO A 120 1.15 14.86 16.37
C PRO A 120 2.29 15.52 15.58
N ALA A 121 2.46 15.12 14.29
CA ALA A 121 3.44 15.72 13.40
C ALA A 121 3.23 17.23 13.22
N LEU A 122 2.01 17.62 12.89
CA LEU A 122 1.61 19.01 12.73
C LEU A 122 1.85 19.81 14.02
N ARG A 123 1.48 19.25 15.18
CA ARG A 123 1.66 19.89 16.49
C ARG A 123 3.15 20.11 16.80
N TYR A 124 3.99 19.10 16.53
CA TYR A 124 5.43 19.22 16.71
C TYR A 124 6.02 20.30 15.80
N ALA A 125 5.73 20.23 14.51
CA ALA A 125 6.24 21.17 13.51
C ALA A 125 5.88 22.63 13.84
N GLN A 126 4.63 22.90 14.23
CA GLN A 126 4.17 24.23 14.62
C GLN A 126 4.87 24.75 15.89
N LYS A 127 5.05 23.88 16.90
CA LYS A 127 5.72 24.27 18.15
C LYS A 127 7.19 24.66 17.89
N HIS A 128 7.86 23.92 17.01
CA HIS A 128 9.29 24.13 16.72
C HIS A 128 9.55 24.99 15.48
N LYS A 129 8.50 25.44 14.76
CA LYS A 129 8.55 26.27 13.55
C LYS A 129 9.39 25.68 12.43
N ILE A 130 9.32 24.36 12.27
CA ILE A 130 10.00 23.59 11.21
C ILE A 130 8.99 23.12 10.16
N PRO A 131 9.41 22.85 8.90
CA PRO A 131 8.50 22.42 7.85
C PRO A 131 7.86 21.07 8.14
N PHE A 132 6.59 20.94 7.80
CA PHE A 132 5.80 19.72 7.88
C PHE A 132 5.34 19.24 6.50
N THR A 133 5.78 18.06 6.11
CA THR A 133 5.36 17.36 4.89
C THR A 133 4.46 16.19 5.25
N ASN A 134 3.26 16.13 4.66
CA ASN A 134 2.32 15.04 4.84
C ASN A 134 2.19 14.23 3.55
N TYR A 135 2.61 12.95 3.57
CA TYR A 135 2.44 12.01 2.46
C TYR A 135 1.09 11.32 2.59
N VAL A 136 0.15 11.73 1.76
CA VAL A 136 -1.24 11.24 1.77
C VAL A 136 -1.31 9.99 0.89
N LEU A 137 -1.44 8.83 1.52
CA LEU A 137 -1.59 7.54 0.83
C LEU A 137 -3.05 7.18 0.65
N ASP A 138 -3.84 7.38 1.71
CA ASP A 138 -5.29 7.22 1.71
C ASP A 138 -5.97 8.57 1.89
N ILE A 139 -6.85 8.92 0.97
CA ILE A 139 -7.58 10.18 1.09
C ILE A 139 -8.73 10.05 2.09
N TRP A 140 -8.77 10.94 3.07
CA TRP A 140 -9.80 11.01 4.11
C TRP A 140 -10.72 12.21 3.89
N PRO A 141 -12.03 12.08 4.19
CA PRO A 141 -12.69 10.95 4.85
C PRO A 141 -13.18 9.85 3.90
N GLU A 142 -12.92 9.91 2.60
CA GLU A 142 -13.40 8.95 1.60
C GLU A 142 -13.04 7.51 2.00
N ASN A 143 -11.78 7.26 2.35
CA ASN A 143 -11.31 5.95 2.81
C ASN A 143 -12.02 5.46 4.09
N LEU A 144 -12.40 6.37 5.01
CA LEU A 144 -13.17 6.02 6.20
C LEU A 144 -14.51 5.38 5.84
N TYR A 145 -15.18 5.89 4.80
CA TYR A 145 -16.52 5.42 4.42
C TYR A 145 -16.50 4.04 3.80
N SER A 146 -15.37 3.60 3.26
CA SER A 146 -15.17 2.22 2.77
C SER A 146 -15.04 1.22 3.92
N VAL A 147 -14.55 1.66 5.10
CA VAL A 147 -14.37 0.82 6.29
C VAL A 147 -15.57 0.90 7.24
N LEU A 148 -16.11 2.10 7.44
CA LEU A 148 -17.22 2.38 8.35
C LEU A 148 -18.36 3.07 7.58
N PRO A 149 -19.54 2.46 7.44
CA PRO A 149 -20.66 3.03 6.69
C PRO A 149 -21.31 4.19 7.45
N VAL A 150 -20.67 5.36 7.44
CA VAL A 150 -21.18 6.58 8.08
C VAL A 150 -22.29 7.17 7.22
N LYS A 151 -23.56 6.97 7.61
CA LYS A 151 -24.74 7.51 6.90
C LYS A 151 -25.12 8.92 7.35
N ASN A 152 -24.77 9.32 8.56
CA ASN A 152 -25.15 10.61 9.13
C ASN A 152 -24.39 11.78 8.44
N ARG A 153 -25.16 12.72 7.85
CA ARG A 153 -24.60 13.86 7.10
C ARG A 153 -23.77 14.81 7.97
N PHE A 154 -24.14 14.99 9.23
CA PHE A 154 -23.38 15.83 10.18
C PHE A 154 -22.03 15.20 10.50
N LEU A 155 -21.98 13.89 10.78
CA LEU A 155 -20.72 13.18 11.03
C LEU A 155 -19.82 13.21 9.80
N ARG A 156 -20.38 13.08 8.59
CA ARG A 156 -19.61 13.21 7.33
C ARG A 156 -19.05 14.63 7.19
N TRP A 157 -19.83 15.66 7.49
CA TRP A 157 -19.37 17.04 7.45
C TRP A 157 -18.24 17.29 8.47
N VAL A 158 -18.36 16.78 9.70
CA VAL A 158 -17.29 16.86 10.72
C VAL A 158 -16.01 16.17 10.23
N ALA A 159 -16.11 14.93 9.73
CA ALA A 159 -14.98 14.18 9.22
C ALA A 159 -14.29 14.90 8.04
N GLN A 160 -15.07 15.48 7.13
CA GLN A 160 -14.57 16.30 6.02
C GLN A 160 -13.82 17.54 6.53
N THR A 161 -14.44 18.28 7.44
CA THR A 161 -13.88 19.54 8.00
C THR A 161 -12.56 19.27 8.72
N VAL A 162 -12.50 18.20 9.53
CA VAL A 162 -11.28 17.79 10.24
C VAL A 162 -10.19 17.40 9.26
N SER A 163 -10.51 16.57 8.26
CA SER A 163 -9.55 16.13 7.25
C SER A 163 -8.99 17.30 6.44
N ASP A 164 -9.88 18.20 5.96
CA ASP A 164 -9.47 19.39 5.22
C ASP A 164 -8.61 20.34 6.04
N SER A 165 -8.94 20.51 7.32
CA SER A 165 -8.15 21.33 8.25
C SER A 165 -6.73 20.78 8.41
N LEU A 166 -6.58 19.46 8.55
CA LEU A 166 -5.28 18.81 8.70
C LEU A 166 -4.44 18.93 7.42
N TYR A 167 -5.03 18.67 6.25
CA TYR A 167 -4.34 18.82 4.97
C TYR A 167 -3.94 20.27 4.67
N LYS A 168 -4.82 21.24 4.94
CA LYS A 168 -4.52 22.68 4.74
C LYS A 168 -3.35 23.15 5.57
N ARG A 169 -3.21 22.64 6.78
CA ARG A 169 -2.20 23.07 7.75
C ARG A 169 -0.83 22.43 7.56
N ALA A 170 -0.70 21.38 6.73
CA ALA A 170 0.60 20.90 6.30
C ALA A 170 1.26 21.95 5.41
N ASP A 171 2.56 22.19 5.56
CA ASP A 171 3.29 23.11 4.68
C ASP A 171 3.32 22.56 3.26
N ARG A 172 3.53 21.23 3.13
CA ARG A 172 3.59 20.49 1.86
C ARG A 172 2.83 19.20 1.95
N LEU A 173 2.32 18.77 0.80
CA LEU A 173 1.66 17.49 0.65
C LEU A 173 2.38 16.64 -0.41
N ILE A 174 2.33 15.33 -0.25
CA ILE A 174 2.74 14.39 -1.28
C ILE A 174 1.53 13.52 -1.61
N ALA A 175 1.26 13.37 -2.90
CA ALA A 175 0.26 12.46 -3.46
C ALA A 175 0.98 11.36 -4.24
N MET A 176 0.42 10.15 -4.26
CA MET A 176 0.99 9.05 -5.03
C MET A 176 0.61 9.08 -6.52
N SER A 177 -0.32 9.97 -6.91
CA SER A 177 -0.83 10.08 -8.27
C SER A 177 -1.26 11.49 -8.62
N VAL A 178 -1.35 11.78 -9.93
CA VAL A 178 -1.86 13.08 -10.43
C VAL A 178 -3.33 13.33 -10.05
N PRO A 179 -4.27 12.35 -10.17
CA PRO A 179 -5.63 12.54 -9.69
C PRO A 179 -5.72 12.87 -8.20
N LEU A 180 -4.92 12.22 -7.35
CA LEU A 180 -4.88 12.52 -5.92
C LEU A 180 -4.28 13.91 -5.65
N GLN A 181 -3.22 14.32 -6.36
CA GLN A 181 -2.67 15.68 -6.31
C GLN A 181 -3.75 16.72 -6.61
N LYS A 182 -4.46 16.56 -7.74
CA LYS A 182 -5.54 17.46 -8.15
C LYS A 182 -6.60 17.57 -7.06
N ARG A 183 -7.04 16.44 -6.51
CA ARG A 183 -8.03 16.39 -5.43
C ARG A 183 -7.55 17.12 -4.16
N LEU A 184 -6.29 16.94 -3.78
CA LEU A 184 -5.70 17.64 -2.63
C LEU A 184 -5.57 19.15 -2.88
N CYS A 185 -5.16 19.59 -4.07
CA CYS A 185 -5.14 21.00 -4.44
C CYS A 185 -6.54 21.63 -4.35
N GLU A 186 -7.58 20.98 -4.90
CA GLU A 186 -8.97 21.44 -4.83
C GLU A 186 -9.46 21.60 -3.37
N ARG A 187 -9.17 20.62 -2.51
CA ARG A 187 -9.61 20.61 -1.11
C ARG A 187 -8.86 21.60 -0.23
N THR A 188 -7.60 21.84 -0.53
CA THR A 188 -6.72 22.67 0.32
C THR A 188 -6.55 24.10 -0.18
N GLY A 189 -6.76 24.34 -1.46
CA GLY A 189 -6.42 25.59 -2.11
C GLY A 189 -4.91 25.78 -2.32
N LYS A 190 -4.10 24.72 -2.10
CA LYS A 190 -2.64 24.78 -2.30
C LYS A 190 -2.31 24.76 -3.79
N PRO A 191 -1.25 25.47 -4.22
CA PRO A 191 -0.75 25.37 -5.58
C PRO A 191 -0.08 23.99 -5.81
N THR A 192 0.06 23.60 -7.07
CA THR A 192 0.58 22.29 -7.46
C THR A 192 2.03 22.02 -7.04
N ASP A 193 2.83 23.05 -6.90
CA ASP A 193 4.22 22.96 -6.40
C ASP A 193 4.31 22.66 -4.89
N ALA A 194 3.24 22.97 -4.15
CA ALA A 194 3.12 22.59 -2.75
C ALA A 194 2.55 21.14 -2.54
N VAL A 195 2.15 20.47 -3.63
CA VAL A 195 1.62 19.11 -3.61
C VAL A 195 2.38 18.26 -4.62
N ALA A 196 3.48 17.63 -4.21
CA ALA A 196 4.29 16.82 -5.13
C ALA A 196 3.59 15.50 -5.48
N VAL A 197 3.84 14.98 -6.69
CA VAL A 197 3.49 13.61 -7.07
C VAL A 197 4.71 12.73 -6.93
N ILE A 198 4.72 11.88 -5.91
CA ILE A 198 5.76 10.89 -5.67
C ILE A 198 5.05 9.57 -5.36
N PRO A 199 5.00 8.61 -6.30
CA PRO A 199 4.40 7.30 -6.03
C PRO A 199 5.25 6.54 -5.01
N GLN A 200 4.68 5.45 -4.45
CA GLN A 200 5.44 4.56 -3.58
C GLN A 200 6.45 3.76 -4.41
N GLU A 201 7.67 3.68 -3.89
CA GLU A 201 8.70 2.76 -4.36
C GLU A 201 8.39 1.31 -3.92
N CYS A 202 9.21 0.37 -4.37
CA CYS A 202 9.26 -0.95 -3.78
C CYS A 202 10.71 -1.31 -3.40
N GLU A 203 10.84 -2.21 -2.46
CA GLU A 203 12.14 -2.70 -2.00
C GLU A 203 12.87 -3.41 -3.14
N ASP A 204 14.18 -3.24 -3.23
CA ASP A 204 15.01 -3.72 -4.36
C ASP A 204 14.95 -5.24 -4.56
N PHE A 205 14.66 -6.01 -3.51
CA PHE A 205 14.55 -7.46 -3.61
C PHE A 205 13.38 -7.93 -4.50
N TYR A 206 12.35 -7.11 -4.74
CA TYR A 206 11.27 -7.44 -5.68
C TYR A 206 11.73 -7.47 -7.15
N ALA A 207 12.81 -6.76 -7.48
CA ALA A 207 13.39 -6.77 -8.82
C ALA A 207 14.31 -7.98 -9.09
N ILE A 208 14.58 -8.79 -8.04
CA ILE A 208 15.46 -9.96 -8.09
C ILE A 208 14.58 -11.22 -8.08
N PRO A 209 14.45 -11.93 -9.22
CA PRO A 209 13.68 -13.17 -9.25
C PRO A 209 14.30 -14.23 -8.33
N GLN A 210 13.45 -14.90 -7.56
CA GLN A 210 13.86 -16.01 -6.70
C GLN A 210 13.15 -17.28 -7.17
N GLU A 211 13.91 -18.22 -7.72
CA GLU A 211 13.34 -19.49 -8.13
C GLU A 211 13.17 -20.41 -6.92
N ASP A 212 12.03 -21.08 -6.86
CA ASP A 212 11.71 -22.05 -5.81
C ASP A 212 11.27 -23.37 -6.47
N ALA A 213 12.05 -24.42 -6.22
CA ALA A 213 11.86 -25.74 -6.84
C ALA A 213 10.55 -26.42 -6.36
N GLU A 214 10.17 -26.22 -5.08
CA GLU A 214 8.94 -26.79 -4.53
C GLU A 214 7.70 -26.11 -5.13
N LEU A 215 7.71 -24.79 -5.25
CA LEU A 215 6.64 -24.06 -5.93
C LEU A 215 6.53 -24.47 -7.40
N ARG A 216 7.67 -24.62 -8.10
CA ARG A 216 7.67 -25.10 -9.50
C ARG A 216 7.15 -26.53 -9.60
N GLN A 217 7.50 -27.42 -8.70
CA GLN A 217 6.99 -28.79 -8.68
C GLN A 217 5.48 -28.82 -8.44
N ARG A 218 4.98 -27.99 -7.52
CA ARG A 218 3.57 -27.96 -7.11
C ARG A 218 2.66 -27.31 -8.14
N PHE A 219 3.11 -26.25 -8.80
CA PHE A 219 2.29 -25.40 -9.68
C PHE A 219 2.75 -25.40 -11.14
N GLY A 220 3.83 -26.10 -11.49
CA GLY A 220 4.31 -26.21 -12.86
C GLY A 220 3.28 -26.87 -13.80
N GLY A 221 3.38 -26.55 -15.11
CA GLY A 221 2.44 -27.02 -16.11
C GLY A 221 1.08 -26.30 -16.13
N ARG A 222 0.87 -25.33 -15.25
CA ARG A 222 -0.29 -24.44 -15.22
C ARG A 222 0.09 -23.06 -15.73
N PHE A 223 -0.91 -22.27 -16.14
CA PHE A 223 -0.75 -20.85 -16.31
C PHE A 223 -1.03 -20.17 -14.95
N ASN A 224 0.00 -19.73 -14.25
CA ASN A 224 -0.11 -19.18 -12.91
C ASN A 224 -0.38 -17.68 -12.95
N LEU A 225 -1.62 -17.28 -12.67
CA LEU A 225 -2.01 -15.92 -12.33
C LEU A 225 -1.80 -15.72 -10.83
N VAL A 226 -0.84 -14.89 -10.44
CA VAL A 226 -0.46 -14.75 -9.03
C VAL A 226 -0.91 -13.41 -8.47
N PHE A 227 -1.56 -13.45 -7.33
CA PHE A 227 -1.86 -12.29 -6.49
C PHE A 227 -1.08 -12.44 -5.19
N THR A 228 -0.44 -11.36 -4.74
CA THR A 228 0.24 -11.31 -3.44
C THR A 228 -0.28 -10.16 -2.59
N GLY A 229 -0.56 -10.41 -1.32
CA GLY A 229 -0.92 -9.39 -0.34
C GLY A 229 -2.23 -9.65 0.41
N THR A 230 -2.71 -8.62 1.11
CA THR A 230 -3.87 -8.74 2.01
C THR A 230 -5.17 -8.99 1.25
N LEU A 231 -5.92 -10.01 1.68
CA LEU A 231 -7.22 -10.37 1.12
C LEU A 231 -8.33 -9.54 1.79
N THR A 232 -8.69 -8.41 1.18
CA THR A 232 -9.70 -7.47 1.71
C THR A 232 -10.81 -7.20 0.69
N PRO A 233 -11.97 -6.68 1.11
CA PRO A 233 -13.04 -6.28 0.18
C PRO A 233 -12.58 -5.26 -0.87
N ALA A 234 -11.62 -4.39 -0.54
CA ALA A 234 -11.07 -3.42 -1.48
C ALA A 234 -10.38 -4.05 -2.70
N GLN A 235 -10.04 -5.34 -2.64
CA GLN A 235 -9.43 -6.07 -3.77
C GLN A 235 -10.46 -6.73 -4.70
N SER A 236 -11.74 -6.78 -4.36
CA SER A 236 -12.82 -7.43 -5.14
C SER A 236 -12.43 -8.79 -5.74
N LEU A 237 -11.77 -9.65 -4.94
CA LEU A 237 -11.27 -10.95 -5.40
C LEU A 237 -12.40 -11.96 -5.69
N ASP A 238 -13.60 -11.72 -5.19
CA ASP A 238 -14.81 -12.46 -5.55
C ASP A 238 -15.12 -12.35 -7.06
N LYS A 239 -14.94 -11.15 -7.63
CA LYS A 239 -15.07 -10.90 -9.07
C LYS A 239 -13.98 -11.59 -9.86
N VAL A 240 -12.77 -11.57 -9.34
CA VAL A 240 -11.62 -12.26 -9.95
C VAL A 240 -11.85 -13.77 -10.01
N LEU A 241 -12.30 -14.40 -8.91
CA LEU A 241 -12.60 -15.83 -8.88
C LEU A 241 -13.63 -16.23 -9.95
N ARG A 242 -14.71 -15.44 -10.09
CA ARG A 242 -15.72 -15.67 -11.13
C ARG A 242 -15.14 -15.54 -12.54
N ALA A 243 -14.33 -14.50 -12.79
CA ALA A 243 -13.67 -14.28 -14.07
C ALA A 243 -12.70 -15.42 -14.42
N VAL A 244 -11.92 -15.92 -13.46
CA VAL A 244 -11.00 -17.06 -13.65
C VAL A 244 -11.76 -18.32 -14.06
N VAL A 245 -12.82 -18.67 -13.32
CA VAL A 245 -13.64 -19.86 -13.65
C VAL A 245 -14.32 -19.69 -15.00
N LYS A 246 -14.78 -18.48 -15.35
CA LYS A 246 -15.35 -18.18 -16.67
C LYS A 246 -14.33 -18.37 -17.79
N ALA A 247 -13.10 -17.83 -17.64
CA ALA A 247 -12.04 -17.99 -18.61
C ALA A 247 -11.64 -19.47 -18.80
N ARG A 248 -11.56 -20.25 -17.71
CA ARG A 248 -11.28 -21.67 -17.75
C ARG A 248 -12.35 -22.46 -18.55
N LYS A 249 -13.63 -22.17 -18.30
CA LYS A 249 -14.76 -22.75 -19.07
C LYS A 249 -14.76 -22.35 -20.54
N SER A 250 -14.16 -21.19 -20.88
CA SER A 250 -14.06 -20.67 -22.24
C SER A 250 -12.79 -21.12 -22.99
N GLY A 251 -11.96 -21.99 -22.42
CA GLY A 251 -10.79 -22.57 -23.09
C GLY A 251 -9.45 -22.40 -22.39
N ALA A 252 -9.33 -21.52 -21.37
CA ALA A 252 -8.10 -21.38 -20.59
C ALA A 252 -8.00 -22.45 -19.48
N SER A 253 -8.11 -23.73 -19.81
CA SER A 253 -8.22 -24.85 -18.85
C SER A 253 -7.02 -24.97 -17.89
N THR A 254 -5.83 -24.49 -18.31
CA THR A 254 -4.62 -24.49 -17.48
C THR A 254 -4.50 -23.29 -16.55
N LEU A 255 -5.36 -22.26 -16.70
CA LEU A 255 -5.35 -21.05 -15.86
C LEU A 255 -5.56 -21.43 -14.41
N HIS A 256 -4.69 -20.94 -13.54
CA HIS A 256 -4.72 -21.19 -12.11
C HIS A 256 -4.44 -19.89 -11.36
N LEU A 257 -5.33 -19.51 -10.44
CA LEU A 257 -5.15 -18.36 -9.57
C LEU A 257 -4.44 -18.79 -8.28
N LEU A 258 -3.27 -18.26 -8.04
CA LEU A 258 -2.53 -18.47 -6.80
C LEU A 258 -2.63 -17.22 -5.93
N LEU A 259 -3.31 -17.34 -4.78
CA LEU A 259 -3.49 -16.27 -3.81
C LEU A 259 -2.49 -16.45 -2.66
N GLU A 260 -1.41 -15.67 -2.69
CA GLU A 260 -0.49 -15.53 -1.56
C GLU A 260 -0.97 -14.37 -0.69
N GLY A 261 -1.11 -14.61 0.61
CA GLY A 261 -1.55 -13.64 1.59
C GLY A 261 -2.71 -14.15 2.46
N ASP A 262 -3.18 -13.28 3.33
CA ASP A 262 -4.29 -13.55 4.23
C ASP A 262 -5.11 -12.26 4.46
N GLY A 263 -6.29 -12.39 5.06
CA GLY A 263 -7.13 -11.24 5.36
C GLY A 263 -8.58 -11.59 5.61
N MET A 264 -9.36 -10.56 5.94
CA MET A 264 -10.75 -10.70 6.36
C MET A 264 -11.67 -11.32 5.29
N SER A 265 -11.31 -11.25 4.02
CA SER A 265 -12.11 -11.81 2.91
C SER A 265 -11.82 -13.30 2.66
N ARG A 266 -10.79 -13.90 3.28
CA ARG A 266 -10.34 -15.26 2.95
C ARG A 266 -11.44 -16.30 3.08
N ALA A 267 -12.16 -16.32 4.21
CA ALA A 267 -13.20 -17.33 4.45
C ALA A 267 -14.31 -17.26 3.39
N GLY A 268 -14.85 -16.07 3.12
CA GLY A 268 -15.88 -15.91 2.09
C GLY A 268 -15.39 -16.22 0.66
N LEU A 269 -14.12 -15.95 0.36
CA LEU A 269 -13.53 -16.34 -0.93
C LEU A 269 -13.36 -17.86 -1.06
N GLN A 270 -13.06 -18.57 0.03
CA GLN A 270 -12.99 -20.04 0.04
C GLN A 270 -14.38 -20.69 -0.13
N GLU A 271 -15.40 -20.12 0.51
CA GLU A 271 -16.80 -20.53 0.31
C GLU A 271 -17.21 -20.32 -1.16
N LEU A 272 -16.95 -19.15 -1.73
CA LEU A 272 -17.23 -18.88 -3.13
C LEU A 272 -16.48 -19.82 -4.07
N ALA A 273 -15.20 -20.12 -3.80
CA ALA A 273 -14.44 -21.06 -4.62
C ALA A 273 -15.05 -22.46 -4.64
N ALA A 274 -15.55 -22.93 -3.49
CA ALA A 274 -16.28 -24.20 -3.39
C ALA A 274 -17.60 -24.17 -4.17
N GLU A 275 -18.37 -23.08 -4.10
CA GLU A 275 -19.61 -22.88 -4.86
C GLU A 275 -19.40 -22.90 -6.38
N LEU A 276 -18.28 -22.33 -6.85
CA LEU A 276 -17.94 -22.28 -8.28
C LEU A 276 -17.56 -23.63 -8.87
N ASN A 277 -17.30 -24.62 -8.01
CA ASN A 277 -17.08 -26.05 -8.33
C ASN A 277 -16.02 -26.28 -9.40
N ASP A 278 -14.88 -25.58 -9.29
CA ASP A 278 -13.67 -25.78 -10.09
C ASP A 278 -12.45 -25.81 -9.17
N ALA A 279 -12.15 -26.99 -8.61
CA ALA A 279 -11.12 -27.16 -7.59
C ALA A 279 -9.70 -26.78 -8.07
N ASP A 280 -9.45 -26.85 -9.39
CA ASP A 280 -8.17 -26.49 -9.97
C ASP A 280 -8.02 -24.99 -10.28
N ALA A 281 -9.09 -24.22 -10.13
CA ALA A 281 -9.08 -22.80 -10.50
C ALA A 281 -8.28 -21.93 -9.53
N VAL A 282 -8.21 -22.28 -8.23
CA VAL A 282 -7.61 -21.41 -7.21
C VAL A 282 -6.90 -22.18 -6.11
N THR A 283 -5.78 -21.63 -5.65
CA THR A 283 -5.13 -22.06 -4.40
C THR A 283 -4.94 -20.86 -3.46
N PHE A 284 -5.38 -21.02 -2.21
CA PHE A 284 -5.12 -20.10 -1.11
C PHE A 284 -3.85 -20.55 -0.37
N TYR A 285 -2.71 -19.94 -0.69
CA TYR A 285 -1.42 -20.37 -0.15
C TYR A 285 -1.26 -19.98 1.33
N GLY A 286 -1.69 -18.79 1.69
CA GLY A 286 -1.43 -18.17 2.98
C GLY A 286 -0.34 -17.10 2.89
N SER A 287 -0.04 -16.43 4.02
CA SER A 287 0.94 -15.36 4.06
C SER A 287 2.36 -15.88 4.22
N VAL A 288 3.30 -15.25 3.53
CA VAL A 288 4.74 -15.45 3.71
C VAL A 288 5.42 -14.14 4.10
N PRO A 289 6.66 -14.17 4.65
CA PRO A 289 7.47 -12.97 4.81
C PRO A 289 7.68 -12.22 3.49
N ALA A 290 7.76 -10.90 3.52
CA ALA A 290 7.88 -10.08 2.31
C ALA A 290 9.08 -10.49 1.42
N GLN A 291 10.18 -10.92 2.03
CA GLN A 291 11.39 -11.39 1.34
C GLN A 291 11.20 -12.70 0.55
N GLU A 292 10.13 -13.44 0.83
CA GLU A 292 9.80 -14.67 0.10
C GLU A 292 8.78 -14.43 -1.04
N VAL A 293 8.11 -13.27 -1.07
CA VAL A 293 7.16 -12.92 -2.14
C VAL A 293 7.80 -13.00 -3.55
N PRO A 294 9.08 -12.66 -3.77
CA PRO A 294 9.74 -12.84 -5.06
C PRO A 294 9.71 -14.26 -5.62
N LYS A 295 9.60 -15.29 -4.78
CA LYS A 295 9.42 -16.69 -5.23
C LYS A 295 8.10 -16.88 -5.98
N PHE A 296 7.04 -16.23 -5.51
CA PHE A 296 5.71 -16.26 -6.12
C PHE A 296 5.66 -15.43 -7.40
N THR A 297 6.27 -14.25 -7.39
CA THR A 297 6.33 -13.42 -8.61
C THR A 297 7.21 -14.06 -9.69
N ALA A 298 8.27 -14.77 -9.33
CA ALA A 298 9.09 -15.53 -10.27
C ALA A 298 8.33 -16.69 -10.90
N LEU A 299 7.50 -17.40 -10.12
CA LEU A 299 6.63 -18.50 -10.60
C LEU A 299 5.55 -18.01 -11.57
N ALA A 300 5.09 -16.76 -11.42
CA ALA A 300 3.96 -16.22 -12.16
C ALA A 300 4.17 -16.18 -13.68
N ASP A 301 3.15 -16.57 -14.44
CA ASP A 301 3.00 -16.22 -15.86
C ASP A 301 2.45 -14.81 -16.03
N ALA A 302 1.61 -14.36 -15.08
CA ALA A 302 1.13 -13.00 -14.96
C ALA A 302 0.83 -12.64 -13.49
N LEU A 303 0.89 -11.36 -13.16
CA LEU A 303 0.64 -10.84 -11.83
C LEU A 303 -0.67 -10.04 -11.80
N LEU A 304 -1.54 -10.32 -10.83
CA LEU A 304 -2.88 -9.75 -10.73
C LEU A 304 -2.95 -8.59 -9.75
N ILE A 305 -3.50 -7.47 -10.22
CA ILE A 305 -3.98 -6.38 -9.36
C ILE A 305 -5.47 -6.22 -9.59
N SER A 306 -6.25 -6.23 -8.52
CA SER A 306 -7.68 -5.97 -8.57
C SER A 306 -8.07 -4.99 -7.46
N LEU A 307 -8.96 -4.06 -7.77
CA LEU A 307 -9.52 -3.08 -6.84
C LEU A 307 -11.04 -2.97 -7.06
N ALA A 308 -11.75 -2.69 -5.97
CA ALA A 308 -13.16 -2.34 -6.02
C ALA A 308 -13.38 -1.02 -6.77
N ASP A 309 -14.58 -0.86 -7.34
CA ASP A 309 -14.96 0.36 -8.05
C ASP A 309 -15.39 1.45 -7.07
N THR A 310 -14.42 2.18 -6.54
CA THR A 310 -14.66 3.34 -5.68
C THR A 310 -13.80 4.53 -6.11
N PRO A 311 -14.30 5.77 -5.98
CA PRO A 311 -13.58 6.95 -6.44
C PRO A 311 -12.23 7.18 -5.76
N ASP A 312 -12.10 6.81 -4.49
CA ASP A 312 -10.86 6.91 -3.71
C ASP A 312 -9.81 5.93 -4.20
N LEU A 313 -10.19 4.67 -4.46
CA LEU A 313 -9.28 3.66 -5.02
C LEU A 313 -8.83 4.02 -6.44
N GLY A 314 -9.69 4.65 -7.25
CA GLY A 314 -9.32 5.14 -8.57
C GLY A 314 -8.27 6.26 -8.56
N MET A 315 -8.13 7.00 -7.45
CA MET A 315 -7.09 8.02 -7.28
C MET A 315 -5.76 7.45 -6.79
N THR A 316 -5.71 6.19 -6.36
CA THR A 316 -4.50 5.58 -5.78
C THR A 316 -3.72 4.76 -6.81
N ILE A 317 -2.42 4.60 -6.57
CA ILE A 317 -1.59 3.60 -7.24
C ILE A 317 -1.30 2.51 -6.19
N PRO A 318 -1.81 1.28 -6.39
CA PRO A 318 -1.55 0.20 -5.44
C PRO A 318 -0.05 -0.05 -5.27
N GLY A 319 0.45 -0.11 -4.04
CA GLY A 319 1.88 -0.30 -3.77
C GLY A 319 2.47 -1.57 -4.43
N LYS A 320 1.66 -2.63 -4.61
CA LYS A 320 2.07 -3.84 -5.31
C LYS A 320 2.34 -3.62 -6.81
N LEU A 321 1.85 -2.55 -7.44
CA LEU A 321 2.10 -2.27 -8.85
C LEU A 321 3.58 -2.09 -9.13
N ALA A 322 4.28 -1.31 -8.30
CA ALA A 322 5.73 -1.13 -8.42
C ALA A 322 6.48 -2.47 -8.28
N SER A 323 6.13 -3.30 -7.28
CA SER A 323 6.75 -4.61 -7.06
C SER A 323 6.52 -5.58 -8.24
N TYR A 324 5.32 -5.57 -8.81
CA TYR A 324 4.96 -6.43 -9.94
C TYR A 324 5.67 -6.02 -11.23
N MET A 325 5.73 -4.72 -11.49
CA MET A 325 6.48 -4.20 -12.63
C MET A 325 7.99 -4.45 -12.46
N ALA A 326 8.53 -4.33 -11.22
CA ALA A 326 9.92 -4.65 -10.92
C ALA A 326 10.26 -6.12 -11.21
N ALA A 327 9.33 -7.04 -10.92
CA ALA A 327 9.50 -8.47 -11.20
C ALA A 327 9.55 -8.79 -12.71
N GLY A 328 9.16 -7.85 -13.58
CA GLY A 328 9.25 -8.02 -15.03
C GLY A 328 8.28 -9.06 -15.61
N LYS A 329 7.10 -9.19 -15.01
CA LYS A 329 6.02 -10.07 -15.48
C LYS A 329 4.87 -9.25 -16.05
N PRO A 330 4.05 -9.80 -16.97
CA PRO A 330 2.82 -9.18 -17.41
C PRO A 330 1.91 -8.86 -16.22
N VAL A 331 1.30 -7.68 -16.21
CA VAL A 331 0.34 -7.28 -15.17
C VAL A 331 -1.08 -7.36 -15.70
N VAL A 332 -1.93 -8.11 -15.02
CA VAL A 332 -3.37 -8.10 -15.25
C VAL A 332 -3.99 -7.18 -14.22
N ALA A 333 -4.61 -6.09 -14.68
CA ALA A 333 -5.18 -5.07 -13.82
C ALA A 333 -6.71 -5.00 -13.99
N ALA A 334 -7.46 -5.39 -12.95
CA ALA A 334 -8.90 -5.22 -12.85
C ALA A 334 -9.19 -4.03 -11.93
N MET A 335 -9.05 -2.81 -12.45
CA MET A 335 -9.18 -1.58 -11.66
C MET A 335 -9.36 -0.36 -12.56
N ASN A 336 -9.84 0.75 -11.97
CA ASN A 336 -10.00 2.05 -12.63
C ASN A 336 -8.91 3.05 -12.20
N GLY A 337 -8.76 4.15 -12.94
CA GLY A 337 -7.98 5.33 -12.57
C GLY A 337 -6.46 5.18 -12.67
N ALA A 338 -5.72 5.84 -11.77
CA ALA A 338 -4.28 6.06 -11.90
C ALA A 338 -3.44 4.77 -12.03
N GLY A 339 -3.81 3.71 -11.31
CA GLY A 339 -3.13 2.42 -11.43
C GLY A 339 -3.36 1.76 -12.78
N ALA A 340 -4.61 1.79 -13.29
CA ALA A 340 -4.97 1.27 -14.62
C ALA A 340 -4.21 2.03 -15.73
N GLU A 341 -4.19 3.36 -15.64
CA GLU A 341 -3.46 4.22 -16.57
C GLU A 341 -1.95 3.89 -16.60
N ALA A 342 -1.34 3.65 -15.45
CA ALA A 342 0.07 3.27 -15.38
C ALA A 342 0.35 1.93 -16.09
N VAL A 343 -0.52 0.92 -15.92
CA VAL A 343 -0.40 -0.36 -16.64
C VAL A 343 -0.57 -0.16 -18.14
N GLN A 344 -1.56 0.61 -18.59
CA GLN A 344 -1.78 0.91 -20.01
C GLN A 344 -0.59 1.65 -20.62
N GLN A 345 -0.09 2.70 -19.96
CA GLN A 345 1.06 3.49 -20.43
C GLN A 345 2.34 2.68 -20.51
N SER A 346 2.50 1.70 -19.62
CA SER A 346 3.67 0.81 -19.65
C SER A 346 3.68 -0.12 -20.87
N GLY A 347 2.50 -0.46 -21.42
CA GLY A 347 2.34 -1.57 -22.37
C GLY A 347 2.76 -2.93 -21.79
N GLY A 348 2.89 -3.00 -20.46
CA GLY A 348 3.37 -4.16 -19.71
C GLY A 348 2.25 -5.03 -19.13
N GLY A 349 1.02 -4.87 -19.60
CA GLY A 349 -0.11 -5.64 -19.08
C GLY A 349 -1.42 -5.39 -19.79
N LEU A 350 -2.47 -6.06 -19.31
CA LEU A 350 -3.84 -5.93 -19.79
C LEU A 350 -4.71 -5.30 -18.69
N VAL A 351 -5.62 -4.44 -19.08
CA VAL A 351 -6.51 -3.70 -18.14
C VAL A 351 -7.96 -4.01 -18.46
N SER A 352 -8.74 -4.32 -17.44
CA SER A 352 -10.20 -4.30 -17.45
C SER A 352 -10.72 -3.30 -16.42
N ALA A 353 -11.94 -2.84 -16.60
CA ALA A 353 -12.57 -1.98 -15.59
C ALA A 353 -12.70 -2.73 -14.25
N ALA A 354 -12.72 -1.97 -13.16
CA ALA A 354 -12.94 -2.53 -11.84
C ALA A 354 -14.27 -3.31 -11.79
N CYS A 355 -14.24 -4.49 -11.19
CA CYS A 355 -15.41 -5.38 -11.04
C CYS A 355 -16.04 -5.90 -12.35
N ASP A 356 -15.43 -5.67 -13.50
CA ASP A 356 -15.89 -6.22 -14.79
C ASP A 356 -15.36 -7.65 -14.99
N GLU A 357 -16.17 -8.62 -14.59
CA GLU A 357 -15.85 -10.05 -14.65
C GLU A 357 -15.65 -10.54 -16.10
N ASP A 358 -16.42 -9.96 -17.04
CA ASP A 358 -16.43 -10.40 -18.43
C ASP A 358 -15.16 -9.93 -19.15
N ALA A 359 -14.85 -8.63 -19.07
CA ALA A 359 -13.63 -8.07 -19.65
C ALA A 359 -12.37 -8.67 -19.00
N LEU A 360 -12.39 -8.94 -17.68
CA LEU A 360 -11.28 -9.64 -17.04
C LEU A 360 -11.12 -11.07 -17.55
N ALA A 361 -12.20 -11.83 -17.74
CA ALA A 361 -12.14 -13.18 -18.27
C ALA A 361 -11.60 -13.20 -19.71
N GLU A 362 -11.99 -12.24 -20.55
CA GLU A 362 -11.45 -12.08 -21.92
C GLU A 362 -9.96 -11.77 -21.92
N ASN A 363 -9.49 -10.88 -21.06
CA ASN A 363 -8.08 -10.58 -20.88
C ASN A 363 -7.27 -11.81 -20.44
N LEU A 364 -7.80 -12.60 -19.50
CA LEU A 364 -7.17 -13.82 -19.02
C LEU A 364 -7.09 -14.88 -20.13
N LEU A 365 -8.17 -15.05 -20.90
CA LEU A 365 -8.21 -15.97 -22.02
C LEU A 365 -7.18 -15.59 -23.09
N SER A 366 -7.12 -14.31 -23.45
CA SER A 366 -6.16 -13.76 -24.39
C SER A 366 -4.71 -13.98 -23.94
N LEU A 367 -4.44 -13.74 -22.66
CA LEU A 367 -3.10 -13.88 -22.09
C LEU A 367 -2.65 -15.35 -22.00
N CYS A 368 -3.57 -16.27 -21.70
CA CYS A 368 -3.30 -17.72 -21.72
C CYS A 368 -2.99 -18.24 -23.12
N ALA A 369 -3.63 -17.68 -24.15
CA ALA A 369 -3.39 -18.03 -25.55
C ALA A 369 -2.13 -17.36 -26.13
N MET A 370 -1.61 -16.32 -25.48
CA MET A 370 -0.46 -15.55 -25.95
C MET A 370 0.83 -16.37 -25.87
N PRO A 371 1.65 -16.43 -26.95
CA PRO A 371 2.94 -17.10 -26.93
C PRO A 371 3.88 -16.57 -25.83
N LEU A 372 4.70 -17.45 -25.26
CA LEU A 372 5.64 -17.09 -24.19
C LEU A 372 6.54 -15.88 -24.55
N PRO A 373 7.15 -15.80 -25.76
CA PRO A 373 7.99 -14.66 -26.12
C PRO A 373 7.24 -13.32 -26.10
N GLU A 374 5.96 -13.30 -26.45
CA GLU A 374 5.15 -12.07 -26.40
C GLU A 374 4.84 -11.66 -24.96
N ARG A 375 4.57 -12.63 -24.07
CA ARG A 375 4.39 -12.37 -22.63
C ARG A 375 5.68 -11.85 -21.99
N GLU A 376 6.84 -12.39 -22.38
CA GLU A 376 8.15 -11.92 -21.92
C GLU A 376 8.40 -10.47 -22.36
N VAL A 377 8.08 -10.12 -23.60
CA VAL A 377 8.18 -8.73 -24.09
C VAL A 377 7.25 -7.81 -23.29
N MET A 378 6.03 -8.25 -22.97
CA MET A 378 5.11 -7.50 -22.13
C MET A 378 5.69 -7.29 -20.72
N GLY A 379 6.24 -8.32 -20.10
CA GLY A 379 6.92 -8.22 -18.80
C GLY A 379 8.13 -7.28 -18.83
N GLN A 380 8.94 -7.31 -19.88
CA GLN A 380 10.06 -6.38 -20.05
C GLN A 380 9.60 -4.92 -20.16
N LYS A 381 8.48 -4.64 -20.83
CA LYS A 381 7.88 -3.30 -20.87
C LYS A 381 7.43 -2.84 -19.48
N ALA A 382 6.82 -3.72 -18.69
CA ALA A 382 6.49 -3.43 -17.30
C ALA A 382 7.73 -3.05 -16.50
N LYS A 383 8.82 -3.84 -16.62
CA LYS A 383 10.09 -3.57 -15.93
C LYS A 383 10.74 -2.25 -16.39
N ALA A 384 10.73 -1.97 -17.68
CA ALA A 384 11.25 -0.68 -18.19
C ALA A 384 10.46 0.54 -17.63
N TYR A 385 9.14 0.38 -17.48
CA TYR A 385 8.32 1.41 -16.85
C TYR A 385 8.65 1.59 -15.37
N TYR A 386 8.86 0.48 -14.63
CA TYR A 386 9.33 0.53 -13.25
C TYR A 386 10.66 1.28 -13.12
N GLU A 387 11.65 0.93 -13.92
CA GLU A 387 12.98 1.58 -13.89
C GLU A 387 12.89 3.10 -14.13
N LYS A 388 11.96 3.53 -14.94
CA LYS A 388 11.76 4.94 -15.27
C LYS A 388 10.97 5.70 -14.20
N HIS A 389 9.95 5.07 -13.57
CA HIS A 389 8.94 5.77 -12.78
C HIS A 389 8.88 5.37 -11.30
N TYR A 390 9.35 4.17 -10.94
CA TYR A 390 9.21 3.61 -9.60
C TYR A 390 10.52 3.16 -8.97
N ARG A 391 11.67 3.44 -9.60
CA ARG A 391 12.97 3.04 -9.10
C ARG A 391 13.21 3.61 -7.71
N ARG A 392 13.47 2.71 -6.74
CA ARG A 392 13.59 3.02 -5.31
C ARG A 392 14.54 4.18 -5.03
N ALA A 393 15.79 4.09 -5.49
CA ALA A 393 16.81 5.12 -5.23
C ALA A 393 16.38 6.52 -5.71
N GLU A 394 15.72 6.61 -6.87
CA GLU A 394 15.27 7.91 -7.42
C GLU A 394 14.08 8.45 -6.63
N LEU A 395 13.12 7.61 -6.25
CA LEU A 395 11.96 8.05 -5.48
C LEU A 395 12.34 8.46 -4.06
N LEU A 396 13.24 7.71 -3.39
CA LEU A 396 13.75 8.08 -2.07
C LEU A 396 14.50 9.43 -2.12
N ARG A 397 15.37 9.63 -3.11
CA ARG A 397 16.08 10.89 -3.28
C ARG A 397 15.11 12.06 -3.52
N ARG A 398 14.08 11.87 -4.34
CA ARG A 398 13.04 12.90 -4.57
C ARG A 398 12.25 13.19 -3.30
N LEU A 399 11.91 12.16 -2.54
CA LEU A 399 11.18 12.26 -1.28
C LEU A 399 12.02 13.03 -0.25
N GLU A 400 13.27 12.65 -0.02
CA GLU A 400 14.19 13.31 0.88
C GLU A 400 14.38 14.80 0.50
N THR A 401 14.66 15.06 -0.77
CA THR A 401 14.81 16.41 -1.27
C THR A 401 13.57 17.25 -0.99
N PHE A 402 12.38 16.73 -1.27
CA PHE A 402 11.13 17.46 -1.06
C PHE A 402 10.83 17.69 0.43
N ILE A 403 11.15 16.75 1.31
CA ILE A 403 10.97 16.86 2.77
C ILE A 403 11.94 17.95 3.32
N LEU A 404 13.21 17.95 2.88
CA LEU A 404 14.27 18.79 3.42
C LEU A 404 14.39 20.17 2.74
N GLN A 405 13.64 20.43 1.67
CA GLN A 405 13.57 21.78 1.09
C GLN A 405 13.18 22.79 2.18
N GLY A 406 13.92 23.90 2.31
CA GLY A 406 13.57 24.99 3.22
C GLY A 406 12.19 25.62 2.92
N LYS A 407 11.64 26.39 3.85
CA LYS A 407 10.42 27.21 3.61
C LYS A 407 10.70 28.29 2.60
#